data_2f8f12af14ab558e08de054514b079b8
#
_entry.id   2f8f12af14ab558e08de054514b079b8
#
_cell.length_a   1.000
_cell.length_b   1.000
_cell.length_c   1.000
_cell.angle_alpha   90.00
_cell.angle_beta   90.00
_cell.angle_gamma   90.00
#
_symmetry.space_group_name_H-M   'P 1'
#
loop_
_entity.id
_entity.type
_entity.pdbx_description
1 polymer ?
#
loop_
_entity_poly.entity_id
_entity_poly.type
_entity_poly.pdbx_seq_one_letter_code
_entity_poly.pdbx_strand_id
1 'polypeptide(L)'
;MLNLDVIARPLGLGRHPAAPNVPKLGEYKRGTAGYNGARIRRDLPLFESAKAGAAMATIVRFFQFLTLGTWIGAVLYFGAIVAPAAFSVLTPDQAGALVGLTLGRLHLMGIVAGVIYLLVTAIWARSAAALLRPASLLVVIMVVLTFISQYWVSGMLDALRGQMGSVAATPATNELRASFDRLHRISVNLEMIVLGAGLLALFFTSRIPRTTP
;
A
#
# COMPACT_ATOMS: atom_id res chain seq x y z
N MET A 1 -42.99 18.64 -39.15
CA MET A 1 -42.72 17.32 -39.71
C MET A 1 -41.22 17.13 -39.77
N LEU A 2 -40.62 16.56 -38.71
CA LEU A 2 -39.19 16.21 -38.66
C LEU A 2 -39.03 14.81 -39.28
N ASN A 3 -38.16 14.73 -40.30
CA ASN A 3 -37.87 13.50 -41.04
C ASN A 3 -36.96 12.61 -40.16
N LEU A 4 -37.48 11.46 -39.71
CA LEU A 4 -36.86 10.50 -38.83
C LEU A 4 -35.93 9.49 -39.53
N ASP A 5 -35.65 9.65 -40.81
CA ASP A 5 -34.90 8.68 -41.64
C ASP A 5 -33.37 8.84 -41.60
N VAL A 6 -32.80 9.69 -40.76
CA VAL A 6 -31.34 9.95 -40.77
C VAL A 6 -30.58 9.20 -39.63
N ILE A 7 -31.24 8.48 -38.75
CA ILE A 7 -30.59 7.85 -37.58
C ILE A 7 -30.44 6.33 -37.67
N ALA A 8 -30.70 5.72 -38.77
CA ALA A 8 -30.52 4.28 -38.97
C ALA A 8 -29.32 3.94 -39.88
N ARG A 9 -28.10 4.28 -39.48
CA ARG A 9 -26.91 3.57 -39.99
C ARG A 9 -26.66 2.38 -39.08
N PRO A 10 -26.78 1.11 -39.56
CA PRO A 10 -26.47 -0.05 -38.77
C PRO A 10 -24.97 -0.10 -38.50
N LEU A 11 -24.61 -0.18 -37.23
CA LEU A 11 -23.31 -0.62 -36.74
C LEU A 11 -22.98 -1.93 -37.46
N GLY A 12 -21.86 -1.93 -38.22
CA GLY A 12 -21.37 -3.09 -38.96
C GLY A 12 -21.12 -4.28 -38.06
N LEU A 13 -22.13 -5.10 -37.84
CA LEU A 13 -21.99 -6.43 -37.31
C LEU A 13 -21.27 -7.27 -38.35
N GLY A 14 -19.97 -7.38 -38.21
CA GLY A 14 -19.13 -8.29 -38.95
C GLY A 14 -19.72 -9.69 -38.91
N ARG A 15 -19.66 -10.37 -40.06
CA ARG A 15 -20.11 -11.74 -40.29
C ARG A 15 -19.77 -12.62 -39.12
N HIS A 16 -20.76 -13.26 -38.49
CA HIS A 16 -20.58 -14.35 -37.57
C HIS A 16 -19.57 -15.35 -38.16
N PRO A 17 -18.50 -15.69 -37.44
CA PRO A 17 -17.69 -16.83 -37.86
C PRO A 17 -18.59 -18.06 -37.86
N ALA A 18 -18.49 -18.87 -38.91
CA ALA A 18 -19.24 -20.12 -39.07
C ALA A 18 -19.10 -20.93 -37.77
N ALA A 19 -20.22 -21.43 -37.25
CA ALA A 19 -20.24 -22.27 -36.06
C ALA A 19 -19.22 -23.43 -36.25
N PRO A 20 -18.40 -23.73 -35.22
CA PRO A 20 -17.47 -24.83 -35.28
C PRO A 20 -18.25 -26.12 -35.56
N ASN A 21 -17.75 -26.91 -36.50
CA ASN A 21 -18.34 -28.16 -36.94
C ASN A 21 -18.41 -29.10 -35.73
N VAL A 22 -19.57 -29.22 -35.09
CA VAL A 22 -19.79 -30.09 -33.94
C VAL A 22 -19.96 -31.51 -34.52
N PRO A 23 -19.08 -32.44 -34.25
CA PRO A 23 -19.21 -33.82 -34.72
C PRO A 23 -20.52 -34.41 -34.17
N LYS A 24 -21.30 -35.05 -35.05
CA LYS A 24 -22.54 -35.73 -34.68
C LYS A 24 -22.28 -36.80 -33.66
N LEU A 25 -23.08 -36.83 -32.60
CA LEU A 25 -23.00 -37.70 -31.39
C LEU A 25 -22.94 -39.23 -31.64
N GLY A 26 -22.76 -39.69 -32.88
CA GLY A 26 -22.77 -41.10 -33.25
C GLY A 26 -21.40 -41.72 -33.55
N GLU A 27 -20.29 -40.95 -33.63
CA GLU A 27 -18.98 -41.45 -34.02
C GLU A 27 -17.94 -41.54 -32.88
N TYR A 28 -18.38 -41.66 -31.66
CA TYR A 28 -17.42 -41.93 -30.56
C TYR A 28 -17.01 -43.41 -30.56
N LYS A 29 -16.09 -43.76 -31.46
CA LYS A 29 -15.46 -45.08 -31.48
C LYS A 29 -14.78 -45.33 -30.15
N ARG A 30 -15.20 -46.45 -29.44
CA ARG A 30 -14.52 -47.07 -28.32
C ARG A 30 -13.05 -47.34 -28.68
N GLY A 31 -12.13 -46.45 -28.32
CA GLY A 31 -10.73 -46.61 -28.63
C GLY A 31 -9.72 -45.75 -27.90
N THR A 32 -10.16 -44.89 -26.96
CA THR A 32 -9.25 -43.89 -26.32
C THR A 32 -9.22 -43.90 -24.78
N ALA A 33 -9.71 -44.93 -24.12
CA ALA A 33 -9.73 -45.02 -22.66
C ALA A 33 -8.32 -45.03 -22.01
N GLY A 34 -7.28 -45.44 -22.76
CA GLY A 34 -5.90 -45.44 -22.25
C GLY A 34 -5.15 -44.10 -22.37
N TYR A 35 -5.46 -43.32 -23.39
CA TYR A 35 -4.70 -42.09 -23.69
C TYR A 35 -5.10 -40.89 -22.80
N ASN A 36 -6.37 -40.79 -22.42
CA ASN A 36 -6.87 -39.72 -21.58
C ASN A 36 -6.49 -39.87 -20.11
N GLY A 37 -6.42 -41.09 -19.60
CA GLY A 37 -6.05 -41.37 -18.21
C GLY A 37 -4.61 -41.00 -17.85
N ALA A 38 -3.68 -41.22 -18.82
CA ALA A 38 -2.27 -40.89 -18.62
C ALA A 38 -2.02 -39.35 -18.70
N ARG A 39 -2.79 -38.64 -19.54
CA ARG A 39 -2.72 -37.18 -19.64
C ARG A 39 -3.31 -36.50 -18.40
N ILE A 40 -4.48 -36.93 -17.95
CA ILE A 40 -5.13 -36.43 -16.72
C ILE A 40 -4.23 -36.64 -15.49
N ARG A 41 -3.56 -37.77 -15.39
CA ARG A 41 -2.64 -38.05 -14.29
C ARG A 41 -1.37 -37.21 -14.33
N ARG A 42 -0.91 -36.77 -15.50
CA ARG A 42 0.25 -35.89 -15.67
C ARG A 42 -0.07 -34.46 -15.36
N ASP A 43 -1.31 -34.01 -15.59
CA ASP A 43 -1.75 -32.61 -15.42
C ASP A 43 -2.24 -32.30 -14.01
N LEU A 44 -2.63 -33.33 -13.22
CA LEU A 44 -3.06 -33.18 -11.82
C LEU A 44 -2.03 -32.47 -10.92
N PRO A 45 -0.72 -32.85 -10.88
CA PRO A 45 0.26 -32.18 -10.04
C PRO A 45 0.55 -30.73 -10.48
N LEU A 46 0.45 -30.44 -11.79
CA LEU A 46 0.60 -29.08 -12.32
C LEU A 46 -0.56 -28.18 -11.89
N PHE A 47 -1.78 -28.72 -11.88
CA PHE A 47 -2.97 -28.01 -11.47
C PHE A 47 -2.99 -27.72 -9.97
N GLU A 48 -2.53 -28.65 -9.15
CA GLU A 48 -2.39 -28.44 -7.70
C GLU A 48 -1.28 -27.43 -7.38
N SER A 49 -0.16 -27.49 -8.08
CA SER A 49 0.93 -26.52 -7.94
C SER A 49 0.50 -25.11 -8.33
N ALA A 50 -0.30 -24.95 -9.39
CA ALA A 50 -0.84 -23.67 -9.80
C ALA A 50 -1.82 -23.09 -8.75
N LYS A 51 -2.68 -23.92 -8.16
CA LYS A 51 -3.58 -23.51 -7.08
C LYS A 51 -2.81 -23.07 -5.83
N ALA A 52 -1.79 -23.82 -5.43
CA ALA A 52 -0.95 -23.47 -4.29
C ALA A 52 -0.21 -22.15 -4.54
N GLY A 53 0.30 -21.91 -5.74
CA GLY A 53 0.92 -20.65 -6.16
C GLY A 53 -0.07 -19.46 -6.10
N ALA A 54 -1.29 -19.66 -6.58
CA ALA A 54 -2.33 -18.62 -6.53
C ALA A 54 -2.76 -18.28 -5.09
N ALA A 55 -2.91 -19.30 -4.23
CA ALA A 55 -3.24 -19.10 -2.82
C ALA A 55 -2.13 -18.30 -2.09
N MET A 56 -0.86 -18.68 -2.32
CA MET A 56 0.28 -17.98 -1.74
C MET A 56 0.37 -16.52 -2.23
N ALA A 57 0.13 -16.26 -3.52
CA ALA A 57 0.08 -14.90 -4.07
C ALA A 57 -1.01 -14.06 -3.40
N THR A 58 -2.16 -14.65 -3.08
CA THR A 58 -3.24 -13.98 -2.37
C THR A 58 -2.84 -13.62 -0.94
N ILE A 59 -2.16 -14.53 -0.22
CA ILE A 59 -1.65 -14.29 1.14
C ILE A 59 -0.63 -13.15 1.14
N VAL A 60 0.33 -13.17 0.21
CA VAL A 60 1.33 -12.12 0.07
C VAL A 60 0.67 -10.74 -0.13
N ARG A 61 -0.29 -10.66 -1.05
CA ARG A 61 -1.05 -9.42 -1.29
C ARG A 61 -1.82 -8.97 -0.06
N PHE A 62 -2.45 -9.90 0.64
CA PHE A 62 -3.15 -9.59 1.88
C PHE A 62 -2.20 -8.90 2.88
N PHE A 63 -1.01 -9.44 3.12
CA PHE A 63 -0.03 -8.82 4.00
C PHE A 63 0.48 -7.47 3.48
N GLN A 64 0.68 -7.31 2.17
CA GLN A 64 1.07 -6.04 1.58
C GLN A 64 0.00 -4.96 1.79
N PHE A 65 -1.26 -5.28 1.56
CA PHE A 65 -2.37 -4.33 1.79
C PHE A 65 -2.62 -4.07 3.27
N LEU A 66 -2.52 -5.11 4.12
CA LEU A 66 -2.69 -4.98 5.55
C LEU A 66 -1.64 -4.03 6.15
N THR A 67 -0.36 -4.22 5.84
CA THR A 67 0.73 -3.40 6.38
C THR A 67 0.66 -1.95 5.89
N LEU A 68 0.48 -1.73 4.57
CA LEU A 68 0.33 -0.38 4.02
C LEU A 68 -0.94 0.30 4.52
N GLY A 69 -2.07 -0.40 4.51
CA GLY A 69 -3.35 0.14 4.95
C GLY A 69 -3.35 0.53 6.43
N THR A 70 -2.76 -0.32 7.28
CA THR A 70 -2.59 -0.01 8.71
C THR A 70 -1.71 1.22 8.91
N TRP A 71 -0.58 1.32 8.22
CA TRP A 71 0.32 2.47 8.36
C TRP A 71 -0.33 3.77 7.89
N ILE A 72 -0.85 3.79 6.66
CA ILE A 72 -1.52 4.96 6.07
C ILE A 72 -2.74 5.36 6.92
N GLY A 73 -3.56 4.38 7.32
CA GLY A 73 -4.73 4.62 8.14
C GLY A 73 -4.39 5.21 9.50
N ALA A 74 -3.31 4.74 10.14
CA ALA A 74 -2.85 5.28 11.42
C ALA A 74 -2.33 6.71 11.28
N VAL A 75 -1.57 7.05 10.24
CA VAL A 75 -1.11 8.42 9.96
C VAL A 75 -2.30 9.36 9.74
N LEU A 76 -3.27 8.95 8.92
CA LEU A 76 -4.48 9.72 8.67
C LEU A 76 -5.30 9.93 9.95
N TYR A 77 -5.54 8.86 10.71
CA TYR A 77 -6.29 8.94 11.96
C TYR A 77 -5.60 9.84 12.99
N PHE A 78 -4.29 9.70 13.12
CA PHE A 78 -3.50 10.53 14.02
C PHE A 78 -3.57 12.01 13.62
N GLY A 79 -3.31 12.34 12.37
CA GLY A 79 -3.28 13.73 11.90
C GLY A 79 -4.64 14.40 11.86
N ALA A 80 -5.69 13.67 11.45
CA ALA A 80 -7.03 14.24 11.27
C ALA A 80 -7.87 14.24 12.57
N ILE A 81 -7.61 13.32 13.49
CA ILE A 81 -8.47 13.12 14.67
C ILE A 81 -7.67 13.27 15.97
N VAL A 82 -6.60 12.49 16.18
CA VAL A 82 -5.93 12.44 17.49
C VAL A 82 -5.25 13.76 17.84
N ALA A 83 -4.45 14.32 16.91
CA ALA A 83 -3.73 15.55 17.17
C ALA A 83 -4.68 16.75 17.38
N PRO A 84 -5.68 17.02 16.51
CA PRO A 84 -6.65 18.09 16.75
C PRO A 84 -7.45 17.91 18.05
N ALA A 85 -7.88 16.68 18.37
CA ALA A 85 -8.61 16.41 19.58
C ALA A 85 -7.76 16.68 20.84
N ALA A 86 -6.49 16.29 20.84
CA ALA A 86 -5.58 16.57 21.94
C ALA A 86 -5.46 18.09 22.20
N PHE A 87 -5.27 18.88 21.15
CA PHE A 87 -5.16 20.35 21.28
C PHE A 87 -6.49 21.05 21.61
N SER A 88 -7.64 20.39 21.42
CA SER A 88 -8.93 20.97 21.80
C SER A 88 -9.29 20.80 23.27
N VAL A 89 -8.73 19.79 23.95
CA VAL A 89 -9.11 19.44 25.33
C VAL A 89 -7.98 19.59 26.35
N LEU A 90 -6.71 19.63 25.92
CA LEU A 90 -5.55 19.73 26.79
C LEU A 90 -4.87 21.10 26.66
N THR A 91 -4.04 21.46 27.66
CA THR A 91 -3.15 22.60 27.50
C THR A 91 -2.15 22.34 26.37
N PRO A 92 -1.63 23.39 25.69
CA PRO A 92 -0.73 23.21 24.55
C PRO A 92 0.49 22.34 24.85
N ASP A 93 1.08 22.46 26.05
CA ASP A 93 2.23 21.65 26.46
C ASP A 93 1.85 20.17 26.70
N GLN A 94 0.70 19.93 27.33
CA GLN A 94 0.17 18.58 27.55
C GLN A 94 -0.20 17.93 26.20
N ALA A 95 -0.89 18.65 25.32
CA ALA A 95 -1.23 18.19 23.99
C ALA A 95 0.03 17.85 23.19
N GLY A 96 1.03 18.73 23.20
CA GLY A 96 2.31 18.51 22.55
C GLY A 96 3.06 17.29 23.06
N ALA A 97 3.04 17.04 24.38
CA ALA A 97 3.64 15.86 24.99
C ALA A 97 2.92 14.56 24.57
N LEU A 98 1.58 14.55 24.61
CA LEU A 98 0.75 13.41 24.19
C LEU A 98 0.95 13.10 22.70
N VAL A 99 0.89 14.12 21.86
CA VAL A 99 1.08 14.02 20.40
C VAL A 99 2.48 13.49 20.08
N GLY A 100 3.53 14.00 20.73
CA GLY A 100 4.90 13.53 20.55
C GLY A 100 5.07 12.05 20.92
N LEU A 101 4.55 11.64 22.08
CA LEU A 101 4.60 10.24 22.53
C LEU A 101 3.84 9.30 21.56
N THR A 102 2.65 9.72 21.13
CA THR A 102 1.82 8.92 20.22
C THR A 102 2.44 8.82 18.83
N LEU A 103 3.01 9.93 18.34
CA LEU A 103 3.72 9.96 17.05
C LEU A 103 4.94 9.03 17.07
N GLY A 104 5.70 8.99 18.16
CA GLY A 104 6.84 8.08 18.30
C GLY A 104 6.43 6.60 18.17
N ARG A 105 5.31 6.22 18.79
CA ARG A 105 4.76 4.85 18.67
C ARG A 105 4.23 4.57 17.25
N LEU A 106 3.61 5.56 16.61
CA LEU A 106 3.16 5.46 15.22
C LEU A 106 4.34 5.28 14.27
N HIS A 107 5.42 6.02 14.43
CA HIS A 107 6.65 5.85 13.66
C HIS A 107 7.22 4.44 13.78
N LEU A 108 7.32 3.90 15.01
CA LEU A 108 7.80 2.53 15.25
C LEU A 108 6.90 1.50 14.54
N MET A 109 5.58 1.64 14.68
CA MET A 109 4.61 0.78 14.00
C MET A 109 4.75 0.87 12.47
N GLY A 110 4.93 2.07 11.92
CA GLY A 110 5.14 2.30 10.50
C GLY A 110 6.42 1.64 9.97
N ILE A 111 7.54 1.78 10.69
CA ILE A 111 8.80 1.12 10.34
C ILE A 111 8.62 -0.41 10.31
N VAL A 112 7.98 -0.98 11.34
CA VAL A 112 7.70 -2.44 11.41
C VAL A 112 6.81 -2.86 10.24
N ALA A 113 5.73 -2.13 9.96
CA ALA A 113 4.84 -2.43 8.84
C ALA A 113 5.58 -2.36 7.49
N GLY A 114 6.42 -1.35 7.28
CA GLY A 114 7.23 -1.20 6.07
C GLY A 114 8.24 -2.35 5.90
N VAL A 115 8.92 -2.74 6.97
CA VAL A 115 9.86 -3.87 6.96
C VAL A 115 9.13 -5.17 6.62
N ILE A 116 7.97 -5.43 7.22
CA ILE A 116 7.16 -6.62 6.90
C ILE A 116 6.76 -6.61 5.42
N TYR A 117 6.28 -5.47 4.87
CA TYR A 117 5.95 -5.32 3.46
C TYR A 117 7.14 -5.71 2.55
N LEU A 118 8.32 -5.17 2.84
CA LEU A 118 9.52 -5.40 2.04
C LEU A 118 10.01 -6.85 2.14
N LEU A 119 9.99 -7.44 3.34
CA LEU A 119 10.36 -8.84 3.55
C LEU A 119 9.43 -9.79 2.80
N VAL A 120 8.11 -9.62 2.96
CA VAL A 120 7.12 -10.45 2.27
C VAL A 120 7.28 -10.34 0.76
N THR A 121 7.57 -9.13 0.24
CA THR A 121 7.79 -8.90 -1.19
C THR A 121 9.07 -9.57 -1.69
N ALA A 122 10.19 -9.44 -0.96
CA ALA A 122 11.48 -10.03 -1.34
C ALA A 122 11.45 -11.56 -1.30
N ILE A 123 10.88 -12.15 -0.23
CA ILE A 123 10.75 -13.60 -0.05
C ILE A 123 9.89 -14.20 -1.17
N TRP A 124 8.75 -13.59 -1.46
CA TRP A 124 7.86 -14.05 -2.53
C TRP A 124 8.51 -14.00 -3.90
N ALA A 125 9.16 -12.90 -4.21
CA ALA A 125 9.83 -12.72 -5.50
C ALA A 125 11.12 -13.55 -5.62
N ARG A 126 11.61 -14.13 -4.53
CA ARG A 126 12.92 -14.81 -4.45
C ARG A 126 14.07 -14.00 -5.04
N SER A 127 13.96 -12.67 -4.97
CA SER A 127 14.90 -11.73 -5.58
C SER A 127 14.88 -10.39 -4.88
N ALA A 128 16.04 -9.87 -4.50
CA ALA A 128 16.20 -8.53 -3.98
C ALA A 128 15.84 -7.44 -5.02
N ALA A 129 15.92 -7.76 -6.32
CA ALA A 129 15.51 -6.84 -7.38
C ALA A 129 14.01 -6.45 -7.30
N ALA A 130 13.19 -7.23 -6.61
CA ALA A 130 11.79 -6.86 -6.35
C ALA A 130 11.65 -5.60 -5.49
N LEU A 131 12.66 -5.26 -4.69
CA LEU A 131 12.70 -4.04 -3.88
C LEU A 131 12.89 -2.78 -4.74
N LEU A 132 13.35 -2.92 -5.98
CA LEU A 132 13.48 -1.81 -6.94
C LEU A 132 12.18 -1.52 -7.70
N ARG A 133 11.12 -2.31 -7.49
CA ARG A 133 9.80 -2.02 -8.06
C ARG A 133 9.23 -0.73 -7.47
N PRO A 134 8.47 0.08 -8.23
CA PRO A 134 7.99 1.39 -7.78
C PRO A 134 7.28 1.37 -6.42
N ALA A 135 6.42 0.39 -6.17
CA ALA A 135 5.73 0.25 -4.89
C ALA A 135 6.72 0.00 -3.73
N SER A 136 7.67 -0.93 -3.91
CA SER A 136 8.65 -1.26 -2.87
C SER A 136 9.62 -0.10 -2.62
N LEU A 137 10.04 0.60 -3.68
CA LEU A 137 10.92 1.76 -3.56
C LEU A 137 10.26 2.88 -2.75
N LEU A 138 8.97 3.14 -2.99
CA LEU A 138 8.20 4.10 -2.19
C LEU A 138 8.14 3.68 -0.71
N VAL A 139 7.94 2.39 -0.43
CA VAL A 139 7.95 1.89 0.96
C VAL A 139 9.34 2.04 1.60
N VAL A 140 10.43 1.80 0.86
CA VAL A 140 11.79 2.08 1.36
C VAL A 140 11.95 3.56 1.70
N ILE A 141 11.51 4.47 0.82
CA ILE A 141 11.54 5.91 1.07
C ILE A 141 10.73 6.25 2.34
N MET A 142 9.52 5.71 2.50
CA MET A 142 8.70 5.91 3.70
C MET A 142 9.44 5.48 4.97
N VAL A 143 10.04 4.28 4.98
CA VAL A 143 10.80 3.77 6.14
C VAL A 143 11.97 4.68 6.48
N VAL A 144 12.74 5.11 5.47
CA VAL A 144 13.89 6.00 5.66
C VAL A 144 13.45 7.36 6.22
N LEU A 145 12.44 7.99 5.63
CA LEU A 145 11.93 9.28 6.08
C LEU A 145 11.36 9.21 7.51
N THR A 146 10.62 8.14 7.83
CA THR A 146 10.09 7.91 9.17
C THR A 146 11.21 7.66 10.18
N PHE A 147 12.27 6.94 9.79
CA PHE A 147 13.44 6.74 10.65
C PHE A 147 14.15 8.07 10.95
N ILE A 148 14.35 8.92 9.92
CA ILE A 148 14.93 10.26 10.09
C ILE A 148 14.03 11.12 10.99
N SER A 149 12.71 11.11 10.77
CA SER A 149 11.76 11.86 11.59
C SER A 149 11.81 11.43 13.05
N GLN A 150 11.85 10.11 13.32
CA GLN A 150 11.84 9.56 14.68
C GLN A 150 13.11 9.85 15.44
N TYR A 151 14.26 9.56 14.85
CA TYR A 151 15.52 9.54 15.62
C TYR A 151 16.28 10.86 15.55
N TRP A 152 16.04 11.66 14.53
CA TRP A 152 16.72 12.96 14.41
C TRP A 152 15.77 14.11 14.73
N VAL A 153 14.67 14.27 14.01
CA VAL A 153 13.79 15.44 14.15
C VAL A 153 13.10 15.43 15.52
N SER A 154 12.53 14.30 15.94
CA SER A 154 11.86 14.18 17.25
C SER A 154 12.82 14.39 18.41
N GLY A 155 14.05 13.84 18.33
CA GLY A 155 15.06 14.04 19.36
C GLY A 155 15.46 15.52 19.51
N MET A 156 15.60 16.26 18.41
CA MET A 156 15.88 17.70 18.44
C MET A 156 14.71 18.51 19.00
N LEU A 157 13.46 18.15 18.66
CA LEU A 157 12.25 18.79 19.20
C LEU A 157 12.15 18.58 20.73
N ASP A 158 12.45 17.37 21.21
CA ASP A 158 12.42 17.08 22.64
C ASP A 158 13.53 17.80 23.41
N ALA A 159 14.72 17.92 22.81
CA ALA A 159 15.80 18.71 23.40
C ALA A 159 15.44 20.20 23.53
N LEU A 160 14.85 20.81 22.49
CA LEU A 160 14.39 22.19 22.51
C LEU A 160 13.25 22.40 23.52
N ARG A 161 12.32 21.44 23.60
CA ARG A 161 11.24 21.48 24.60
C ARG A 161 11.80 21.42 26.02
N GLY A 162 12.78 20.55 26.27
CA GLY A 162 13.47 20.48 27.57
C GLY A 162 14.19 21.78 27.97
N GLN A 163 14.80 22.48 27.00
CA GLN A 163 15.48 23.77 27.27
C GLN A 163 14.48 24.90 27.55
N MET A 164 13.32 24.91 26.89
CA MET A 164 12.28 25.94 27.12
C MET A 164 11.44 25.70 28.38
N GLY A 165 11.33 24.44 28.84
CA GLY A 165 10.41 24.03 29.91
C GLY A 165 8.95 24.06 29.51
N SER A 166 8.47 25.19 28.94
CA SER A 166 7.13 25.33 28.35
C SER A 166 7.22 26.01 26.99
N VAL A 167 6.76 25.30 25.96
CA VAL A 167 6.68 25.86 24.60
C VAL A 167 5.62 26.95 24.53
N ALA A 168 4.51 26.76 25.24
CA ALA A 168 3.40 27.72 25.25
C ALA A 168 3.75 29.05 25.95
N ALA A 169 4.54 28.99 27.02
CA ALA A 169 4.97 30.18 27.77
C ALA A 169 6.16 30.91 27.13
N THR A 170 6.89 30.29 26.21
CA THR A 170 8.06 30.87 25.56
C THR A 170 7.61 31.84 24.46
N PRO A 171 8.04 33.13 24.50
CA PRO A 171 7.66 34.14 23.50
C PRO A 171 8.08 33.72 22.08
N ALA A 172 7.29 34.10 21.07
CA ALA A 172 7.59 33.80 19.67
C ALA A 172 8.89 34.45 19.15
N THR A 173 9.36 35.49 19.82
CA THR A 173 10.63 36.20 19.52
C THR A 173 11.87 35.45 20.05
N ASN A 174 11.67 34.42 20.87
CA ASN A 174 12.76 33.60 21.41
C ASN A 174 13.34 32.68 20.33
N GLU A 175 14.66 32.61 20.23
CA GLU A 175 15.37 31.79 19.23
C GLU A 175 15.10 30.29 19.35
N LEU A 176 14.96 29.77 20.57
CA LEU A 176 14.60 28.36 20.81
C LEU A 176 13.20 28.07 20.30
N ARG A 177 12.25 28.99 20.50
CA ARG A 177 10.89 28.87 19.99
C ARG A 177 10.87 28.88 18.46
N ALA A 178 11.59 29.81 17.82
CA ALA A 178 11.70 29.88 16.37
C ALA A 178 12.31 28.58 15.77
N SER A 179 13.32 28.03 16.43
CA SER A 179 13.95 26.76 16.05
C SER A 179 13.00 25.58 16.19
N PHE A 180 12.25 25.53 17.31
CA PHE A 180 11.22 24.52 17.55
C PHE A 180 10.12 24.57 16.46
N ASP A 181 9.60 25.75 16.17
CA ASP A 181 8.55 25.92 15.15
C ASP A 181 9.02 25.53 13.74
N ARG A 182 10.31 25.77 13.42
CA ARG A 182 10.92 25.33 12.16
C ARG A 182 10.99 23.80 12.09
N LEU A 183 11.52 23.15 13.12
CA LEU A 183 11.64 21.69 13.18
C LEU A 183 10.26 21.03 13.19
N HIS A 184 9.29 21.60 13.89
CA HIS A 184 7.93 21.11 13.89
C HIS A 184 7.32 21.13 12.47
N ARG A 185 7.50 22.21 11.71
CA ARG A 185 7.08 22.27 10.30
C ARG A 185 7.78 21.20 9.45
N ILE A 186 9.07 20.96 9.67
CA ILE A 186 9.82 19.91 8.97
C ILE A 186 9.21 18.53 9.30
N SER A 187 8.92 18.25 10.57
CA SER A 187 8.28 17.00 10.99
C SER A 187 6.93 16.79 10.30
N VAL A 188 6.07 17.80 10.30
CA VAL A 188 4.77 17.75 9.62
C VAL A 188 4.92 17.51 8.11
N ASN A 189 5.86 18.19 7.46
CA ASN A 189 6.11 18.02 6.02
C ASN A 189 6.62 16.59 5.71
N LEU A 190 7.51 16.04 6.53
CA LEU A 190 7.99 14.66 6.38
C LEU A 190 6.82 13.68 6.47
N GLU A 191 5.92 13.87 7.43
CA GLU A 191 4.73 13.02 7.62
C GLU A 191 3.78 13.11 6.41
N MET A 192 3.59 14.30 5.84
CA MET A 192 2.78 14.49 4.62
C MET A 192 3.43 13.80 3.41
N ILE A 193 4.76 13.83 3.29
CA ILE A 193 5.48 13.12 2.23
C ILE A 193 5.34 11.60 2.40
N VAL A 194 5.48 11.09 3.64
CA VAL A 194 5.27 9.67 3.96
C VAL A 194 3.85 9.24 3.60
N LEU A 195 2.84 10.04 3.95
CA LEU A 195 1.44 9.78 3.61
C LEU A 195 1.24 9.73 2.08
N GLY A 196 1.74 10.71 1.35
CA GLY A 196 1.65 10.77 -0.12
C GLY A 196 2.35 9.58 -0.79
N ALA A 197 3.57 9.24 -0.34
CA ALA A 197 4.31 8.07 -0.81
C ALA A 197 3.55 6.77 -0.51
N GLY A 198 2.92 6.67 0.67
CA GLY A 198 2.10 5.52 1.06
C GLY A 198 0.89 5.31 0.15
N LEU A 199 0.15 6.38 -0.15
CA LEU A 199 -0.99 6.33 -1.08
C LEU A 199 -0.55 5.90 -2.48
N LEU A 200 0.58 6.41 -2.97
CA LEU A 200 1.16 5.98 -4.25
C LEU A 200 1.63 4.52 -4.20
N ALA A 201 2.27 4.09 -3.11
CA ALA A 201 2.67 2.69 -2.94
C ALA A 201 1.47 1.74 -2.96
N LEU A 202 0.36 2.12 -2.28
CA LEU A 202 -0.89 1.38 -2.29
C LEU A 202 -1.48 1.26 -3.70
N PHE A 203 -1.48 2.37 -4.45
CA PHE A 203 -1.92 2.41 -5.82
C PHE A 203 -1.08 1.50 -6.74
N PHE A 204 0.26 1.57 -6.66
CA PHE A 204 1.11 0.69 -7.46
C PHE A 204 1.00 -0.78 -7.04
N THR A 205 0.83 -1.07 -5.74
CA THR A 205 0.59 -2.43 -5.25
C THR A 205 -0.71 -3.01 -5.81
N SER A 206 -1.77 -2.20 -5.96
CA SER A 206 -3.04 -2.65 -6.52
C SER A 206 -2.96 -3.00 -8.02
N ARG A 207 -2.03 -2.36 -8.77
CA ARG A 207 -1.86 -2.53 -10.21
C ARG A 207 -0.94 -3.68 -10.63
N ILE A 208 -0.27 -4.37 -9.68
CA ILE A 208 0.57 -5.52 -10.05
C ILE A 208 -0.31 -6.58 -10.71
N PRO A 209 -0.07 -6.93 -12.01
CA PRO A 209 -0.86 -7.94 -12.70
C PRO A 209 -0.83 -9.25 -11.92
N ARG A 210 -1.95 -9.95 -11.88
CA ARG A 210 -1.95 -11.34 -11.45
C ARG A 210 -1.12 -12.10 -12.48
N THR A 211 0.14 -12.36 -12.19
CA THR A 211 0.89 -13.33 -12.99
C THR A 211 0.22 -14.66 -12.75
N THR A 212 -0.66 -15.06 -13.64
CA THR A 212 -1.01 -16.47 -13.82
C THR A 212 0.28 -17.17 -14.22
N PRO A 213 0.67 -18.23 -13.52
CA PRO A 213 1.82 -19.03 -13.85
C PRO A 213 1.68 -19.68 -15.23
#